data_bd165a7aa45b4090a62ca908e08b5852
#
_entry.id   bd165a7aa45b4090a62ca908e08b5852
#
_cell.length_a   1.000
_cell.length_b   1.000
_cell.length_c   1.000
_cell.angle_alpha   90.00
_cell.angle_beta   90.00
_cell.angle_gamma   90.00
#
_symmetry.space_group_name_H-M   'P 1'
#
loop_
_entity.id
_entity.type
_entity.pdbx_description
1 polymer ?
#
loop_
_entity_poly.entity_id
_entity_poly.type
_entity_poly.pdbx_seq_one_letter_code
_entity_poly.pdbx_strand_id
1 'polypeptide(L)'
;MYFTEPFSDAERAVLSRFFTNTDRPVFALINMPEVVKGALFARYSRSPKSLRRLFLDEFYDRPETGIEAIAESVAGEDNPSLRIQRAESLYERVFSEYGDDSVAQLGGAHLACEQSSNLLTKVLEWGRLAAYLEQSTRYIYYDQKDDGRYRYLTPPEIAGTTLAADYNAEMEMLFDTYSKLVRACAAHFERKYPKEPEVSGPVWRSSIRAKACDAARGLLPAATLSNVGIFATGQAYEAMLIRMQASPLEEVRQYTRMMLQELRYVIPAFLRRVDIEARGIAWSKYFSGVQSQMEDTGSRLAAQPAEVAEVSLTEWDPDAEVKLIASALYAVSGLPDDQLLALAKKMPAAEREKVLKQYVGDRKNRRHRPGRAFERVFYRFDVLSDFGSFRDLQRHRMLTLEWQRLTPDHGYNVPDAIEEIGASGEWHAALGRMAELYQKLNSAYGPDVAQYAVPFAYRLRYYMHMNAREAFHLLELRTSRQGHADYRRICQEMHRLIREKAGHRLIADAMNYVDHNEYDLERLDAERRSEERRHRGAQAQSRTS
;
A
#
# COMPACT_ATOMS: atom_id res chain seq x y z
N MET A 1 15.61 11.42 37.40
CA MET A 1 14.38 11.54 38.20
C MET A 1 13.46 12.47 37.45
N TYR A 2 12.21 12.08 37.15
CA TYR A 2 11.26 12.92 36.42
C TYR A 2 10.45 13.76 37.39
N PHE A 3 10.11 14.98 36.97
CA PHE A 3 9.14 15.79 37.69
C PHE A 3 7.75 15.18 37.51
N THR A 4 7.08 14.89 38.62
CA THR A 4 5.69 14.39 38.62
C THR A 4 4.79 15.55 39.04
N GLU A 5 3.93 16.00 38.13
CA GLU A 5 2.96 17.04 38.43
C GLU A 5 1.92 16.51 39.43
N PRO A 6 1.63 17.26 40.51
CA PRO A 6 0.62 16.84 41.46
C PRO A 6 -0.79 17.03 40.89
N PHE A 7 -1.62 15.98 41.01
CA PHE A 7 -3.04 15.98 40.72
C PHE A 7 -3.81 15.53 41.97
N SER A 8 -4.95 16.14 42.23
CA SER A 8 -5.88 15.69 43.26
C SER A 8 -6.51 14.33 42.87
N ASP A 9 -7.11 13.63 43.80
CA ASP A 9 -7.76 12.32 43.51
C ASP A 9 -8.92 12.49 42.51
N ALA A 10 -9.66 13.57 42.56
CA ALA A 10 -10.71 13.87 41.60
C ALA A 10 -10.12 14.10 40.18
N GLU A 11 -9.05 14.89 40.07
CA GLU A 11 -8.35 15.09 38.79
C GLU A 11 -7.77 13.78 38.24
N ARG A 12 -7.19 12.94 39.11
CA ARG A 12 -6.69 11.60 38.71
C ARG A 12 -7.81 10.69 38.18
N ALA A 13 -8.97 10.72 38.82
CA ALA A 13 -10.14 9.96 38.36
C ALA A 13 -10.59 10.40 36.97
N VAL A 14 -10.60 11.69 36.69
CA VAL A 14 -10.88 12.22 35.34
C VAL A 14 -9.78 11.82 34.36
N LEU A 15 -8.53 12.11 34.68
CA LEU A 15 -7.40 11.86 33.77
C LEU A 15 -7.26 10.38 33.40
N SER A 16 -7.53 9.46 34.33
CA SER A 16 -7.44 8.01 34.07
C SER A 16 -8.44 7.50 33.01
N ARG A 17 -9.49 8.27 32.70
CA ARG A 17 -10.45 7.96 31.61
C ARG A 17 -9.86 8.28 30.24
N PHE A 18 -8.93 9.23 30.15
CA PHE A 18 -8.43 9.80 28.91
C PHE A 18 -6.93 9.60 28.68
N PHE A 19 -6.18 9.21 29.70
CA PHE A 19 -4.75 8.97 29.66
C PHE A 19 -4.39 7.66 30.30
N THR A 20 -3.40 6.95 29.76
CA THR A 20 -3.00 5.62 30.24
C THR A 20 -2.30 5.64 31.58
N ASN A 21 -1.85 6.79 32.07
CA ASN A 21 -1.33 7.01 33.43
C ASN A 21 -1.34 8.51 33.78
N THR A 22 -1.14 8.81 35.07
CA THR A 22 -1.14 10.19 35.61
C THR A 22 0.17 10.59 36.26
N ASP A 23 1.14 9.69 36.37
CA ASP A 23 2.34 9.79 37.21
C ASP A 23 3.67 9.67 36.43
N ARG A 24 3.63 9.27 35.16
CA ARG A 24 4.81 9.08 34.32
C ARG A 24 4.87 10.10 33.18
N PRO A 25 6.08 10.43 32.67
CA PRO A 25 6.24 11.42 31.60
C PRO A 25 5.83 10.90 30.23
N VAL A 26 5.59 9.60 30.07
CA VAL A 26 5.13 8.96 28.82
C VAL A 26 3.76 8.33 29.03
N PHE A 27 2.79 8.72 28.22
CA PHE A 27 1.42 8.24 28.28
C PHE A 27 0.75 8.35 26.91
N ALA A 28 -0.28 7.52 26.67
CA ALA A 28 -1.11 7.60 25.50
C ALA A 28 -2.45 8.29 25.83
N LEU A 29 -3.02 8.93 24.81
CA LEU A 29 -4.37 9.50 24.84
C LEU A 29 -5.35 8.43 24.38
N ILE A 30 -6.37 8.18 25.19
CA ILE A 30 -7.43 7.18 24.94
C ILE A 30 -8.81 7.85 25.08
N ASN A 31 -9.83 7.25 24.50
CA ASN A 31 -11.24 7.66 24.65
C ASN A 31 -11.51 9.15 24.29
N MET A 32 -10.71 9.71 23.40
CA MET A 32 -10.91 11.07 22.87
C MET A 32 -11.15 11.04 21.36
N PRO A 33 -12.05 11.88 20.83
CA PRO A 33 -12.13 12.10 19.39
C PRO A 33 -10.82 12.60 18.80
N GLU A 34 -10.50 12.24 17.58
CA GLU A 34 -9.25 12.62 16.89
C GLU A 34 -9.09 14.14 16.78
N VAL A 35 -10.20 14.85 16.56
CA VAL A 35 -10.21 16.32 16.51
C VAL A 35 -9.76 16.93 17.84
N VAL A 36 -10.24 16.40 18.96
CA VAL A 36 -9.86 16.84 20.31
C VAL A 36 -8.37 16.58 20.58
N LYS A 37 -7.86 15.41 20.19
CA LYS A 37 -6.43 15.09 20.30
C LYS A 37 -5.57 16.09 19.52
N GLY A 38 -5.97 16.39 18.28
CA GLY A 38 -5.28 17.39 17.44
C GLY A 38 -5.29 18.79 18.08
N ALA A 39 -6.45 19.25 18.54
CA ALA A 39 -6.60 20.55 19.21
C ALA A 39 -5.77 20.65 20.50
N LEU A 40 -5.77 19.58 21.30
CA LEU A 40 -5.02 19.51 22.55
C LEU A 40 -3.49 19.61 22.30
N PHE A 41 -2.97 18.87 21.31
CA PHE A 41 -1.56 18.95 20.93
C PHE A 41 -1.19 20.30 20.32
N ALA A 42 -2.05 20.89 19.51
CA ALA A 42 -1.81 22.24 18.96
C ALA A 42 -1.68 23.28 20.08
N ARG A 43 -2.59 23.22 21.05
CA ARG A 43 -2.54 24.12 22.22
C ARG A 43 -1.34 23.82 23.11
N TYR A 44 -1.02 22.55 23.34
CA TYR A 44 0.13 22.10 24.13
C TYR A 44 1.47 22.61 23.57
N SER A 45 1.65 22.66 22.27
CA SER A 45 2.89 23.16 21.64
C SER A 45 3.21 24.61 21.97
N ARG A 46 2.25 25.38 22.50
CA ARG A 46 2.36 26.82 22.83
C ARG A 46 2.01 27.15 24.28
N SER A 47 1.96 26.14 25.13
CA SER A 47 1.65 26.27 26.55
C SER A 47 2.82 25.76 27.41
N PRO A 48 3.16 26.42 28.51
CA PRO A 48 4.12 25.89 29.47
C PRO A 48 3.56 24.78 30.37
N LYS A 49 2.23 24.52 30.31
CA LYS A 49 1.56 23.49 31.10
C LYS A 49 1.87 22.10 30.54
N SER A 50 1.81 21.07 31.40
CA SER A 50 1.76 19.68 30.92
C SER A 50 0.48 19.42 30.12
N LEU A 51 0.50 18.42 29.25
CA LEU A 51 -0.66 18.09 28.43
C LEU A 51 -1.88 17.72 29.28
N ARG A 52 -1.68 17.02 30.40
CA ARG A 52 -2.75 16.63 31.34
C ARG A 52 -3.32 17.83 32.09
N ARG A 53 -2.48 18.77 32.55
CA ARG A 53 -2.94 20.02 33.18
C ARG A 53 -3.69 20.88 32.19
N LEU A 54 -3.18 21.01 30.98
CA LEU A 54 -3.84 21.73 29.91
C LEU A 54 -5.23 21.12 29.57
N PHE A 55 -5.31 19.80 29.53
CA PHE A 55 -6.58 19.10 29.31
C PHE A 55 -7.60 19.44 30.41
N LEU A 56 -7.24 19.37 31.68
CA LEU A 56 -8.12 19.71 32.77
C LEU A 56 -8.57 21.18 32.71
N ASP A 57 -7.62 22.10 32.57
CA ASP A 57 -7.90 23.54 32.72
C ASP A 57 -8.63 24.13 31.49
N GLU A 58 -8.39 23.63 30.29
CA GLU A 58 -8.85 24.29 29.07
C GLU A 58 -9.78 23.42 28.21
N PHE A 59 -9.89 22.13 28.49
CA PHE A 59 -10.71 21.23 27.69
C PHE A 59 -11.80 20.52 28.49
N TYR A 60 -11.49 20.00 29.67
CA TYR A 60 -12.45 19.19 30.45
C TYR A 60 -13.55 20.03 31.09
N ASP A 61 -13.21 21.10 31.81
CA ASP A 61 -14.16 21.96 32.56
C ASP A 61 -14.96 22.93 31.67
N ARG A 62 -14.86 22.81 30.35
CA ARG A 62 -15.60 23.69 29.44
C ARG A 62 -16.76 22.97 28.79
N PRO A 63 -18.01 23.32 29.11
CA PRO A 63 -19.21 22.75 28.47
C PRO A 63 -19.19 22.83 26.93
N GLU A 64 -18.49 23.84 26.42
CA GLU A 64 -18.32 24.12 24.99
C GLU A 64 -17.48 23.07 24.26
N THR A 65 -16.61 22.34 24.96
CA THR A 65 -15.78 21.27 24.36
C THR A 65 -16.57 19.96 24.22
N GLY A 66 -17.62 19.78 24.99
CA GLY A 66 -18.44 18.58 25.01
C GLY A 66 -17.70 17.29 25.38
N ILE A 67 -16.48 17.40 25.95
CA ILE A 67 -15.65 16.23 26.29
C ILE A 67 -16.30 15.39 27.38
N GLU A 68 -16.96 16.00 28.34
CA GLU A 68 -17.70 15.31 29.39
C GLU A 68 -18.87 14.49 28.79
N ALA A 69 -19.66 15.12 27.92
CA ALA A 69 -20.72 14.44 27.19
C ALA A 69 -20.20 13.35 26.23
N ILE A 70 -19.03 13.53 25.65
CA ILE A 70 -18.36 12.52 24.80
C ILE A 70 -17.90 11.35 25.66
N ALA A 71 -17.40 11.57 26.87
CA ALA A 71 -16.98 10.53 27.79
C ALA A 71 -18.16 9.73 28.39
N GLU A 72 -19.29 10.38 28.61
CA GLU A 72 -20.51 9.73 29.10
C GLU A 72 -21.24 8.96 27.99
N SER A 73 -21.13 9.39 26.75
CA SER A 73 -21.81 8.78 25.60
C SER A 73 -21.11 7.54 25.02
N VAL A 74 -19.94 7.17 25.50
CA VAL A 74 -19.40 5.80 25.27
C VAL A 74 -20.30 4.76 25.95
N ALA A 75 -21.22 5.18 26.82
CA ALA A 75 -22.16 4.34 27.56
C ALA A 75 -23.66 4.51 27.15
N GLY A 76 -24.02 5.39 26.22
CA GLY A 76 -25.45 5.65 25.93
C GLY A 76 -25.75 6.33 24.59
N GLU A 77 -26.98 6.18 24.13
CA GLU A 77 -27.56 6.62 22.86
C GLU A 77 -27.59 8.15 22.69
N ASP A 78 -26.51 8.77 22.16
CA ASP A 78 -26.54 10.19 21.76
C ASP A 78 -26.23 10.40 20.28
N ASN A 79 -26.89 11.39 19.69
CA ASN A 79 -26.87 11.72 18.27
C ASN A 79 -25.44 12.08 17.77
N PRO A 80 -24.84 11.30 16.85
CA PRO A 80 -23.48 11.56 16.32
C PRO A 80 -23.29 12.96 15.75
N SER A 81 -24.32 13.57 15.17
CA SER A 81 -24.27 14.90 14.55
C SER A 81 -23.99 16.03 15.53
N LEU A 82 -24.49 15.96 16.77
CA LEU A 82 -24.27 16.98 17.81
C LEU A 82 -22.83 16.93 18.35
N ARG A 83 -22.23 15.74 18.40
CA ARG A 83 -20.82 15.56 18.79
C ARG A 83 -19.88 16.20 17.78
N ILE A 84 -20.21 16.03 16.50
CA ILE A 84 -19.43 16.56 15.38
C ILE A 84 -19.46 18.08 15.40
N GLN A 85 -20.63 18.73 15.55
CA GLN A 85 -20.75 20.18 15.61
C GLN A 85 -19.98 20.79 16.78
N ARG A 86 -19.95 20.15 17.95
CA ARG A 86 -19.20 20.62 19.13
C ARG A 86 -17.68 20.45 18.93
N ALA A 87 -17.25 19.33 18.35
CA ALA A 87 -15.85 19.12 18.03
C ALA A 87 -15.37 20.05 16.91
N GLU A 88 -16.22 20.39 15.94
CA GLU A 88 -15.93 21.36 14.88
C GLU A 88 -15.73 22.77 15.43
N SER A 89 -16.63 23.24 16.31
CA SER A 89 -16.53 24.59 16.90
C SER A 89 -15.29 24.75 17.81
N LEU A 90 -14.88 23.69 18.49
CA LEU A 90 -13.63 23.66 19.24
C LEU A 90 -12.41 23.74 18.31
N TYR A 91 -12.42 22.94 17.24
CA TYR A 91 -11.34 22.91 16.27
C TYR A 91 -11.23 24.22 15.50
N GLU A 92 -12.33 24.84 15.10
CA GLU A 92 -12.33 26.13 14.41
C GLU A 92 -11.64 27.22 15.25
N ARG A 93 -11.90 27.24 16.54
CA ARG A 93 -11.27 28.18 17.47
C ARG A 93 -9.78 27.92 17.60
N VAL A 94 -9.38 26.68 17.77
CA VAL A 94 -7.97 26.27 17.89
C VAL A 94 -7.24 26.41 16.56
N PHE A 95 -7.87 26.05 15.45
CA PHE A 95 -7.26 26.11 14.12
C PHE A 95 -7.17 27.54 13.57
N SER A 96 -8.17 28.39 13.83
CA SER A 96 -8.12 29.81 13.44
C SER A 96 -7.03 30.60 14.17
N GLU A 97 -6.71 30.20 15.42
CA GLU A 97 -5.61 30.79 16.18
C GLU A 97 -4.22 30.26 15.76
N TYR A 98 -4.13 29.03 15.25
CA TYR A 98 -2.85 28.32 15.10
C TYR A 98 -2.51 27.88 13.69
N GLY A 99 -3.48 27.92 12.74
CA GLY A 99 -3.32 27.88 11.27
C GLY A 99 -2.38 26.84 10.67
N ASP A 100 -2.06 25.73 11.35
CA ASP A 100 -0.95 24.87 11.00
C ASP A 100 -1.44 23.50 10.47
N ASP A 101 -1.04 23.17 9.24
CA ASP A 101 -1.24 21.86 8.61
C ASP A 101 -0.67 20.71 9.46
N SER A 102 0.29 21.00 10.35
CA SER A 102 0.89 20.03 11.27
C SER A 102 -0.12 19.42 12.25
N VAL A 103 -1.18 20.16 12.61
CA VAL A 103 -2.24 19.66 13.50
C VAL A 103 -3.04 18.53 12.83
N ALA A 104 -3.28 18.65 11.53
CA ALA A 104 -3.99 17.63 10.75
C ALA A 104 -3.22 16.31 10.60
N GLN A 105 -1.94 16.28 10.99
CA GLN A 105 -1.12 15.06 11.05
C GLN A 105 -1.29 14.29 12.36
N LEU A 106 -1.85 14.89 13.38
CA LEU A 106 -1.99 14.28 14.71
C LEU A 106 -3.31 13.54 14.91
N GLY A 107 -4.28 13.74 14.03
CA GLY A 107 -5.54 13.00 13.99
C GLY A 107 -5.63 12.14 12.76
N GLY A 108 -6.30 10.98 12.86
CA GLY A 108 -6.47 10.05 11.75
C GLY A 108 -7.75 9.24 11.86
N ALA A 109 -8.05 8.49 10.81
CA ALA A 109 -9.21 7.63 10.77
C ALA A 109 -8.91 6.29 10.09
N HIS A 110 -9.67 5.25 10.49
CA HIS A 110 -9.78 4.01 9.74
C HIS A 110 -10.99 4.11 8.81
N LEU A 111 -10.78 3.76 7.56
CA LEU A 111 -11.83 3.76 6.54
C LEU A 111 -11.80 2.44 5.78
N ALA A 112 -12.96 1.88 5.46
CA ALA A 112 -13.10 0.73 4.57
C ALA A 112 -13.69 1.21 3.23
N CYS A 113 -13.07 0.81 2.13
CA CYS A 113 -13.57 0.96 0.78
C CYS A 113 -13.86 -0.43 0.25
N GLU A 114 -15.12 -0.83 0.24
CA GLU A 114 -15.58 -2.12 -0.23
C GLU A 114 -16.06 -2.03 -1.69
N GLN A 115 -16.06 -3.16 -2.39
CA GLN A 115 -16.51 -3.27 -3.78
C GLN A 115 -15.77 -2.31 -4.76
N SER A 116 -14.53 -1.97 -4.44
CA SER A 116 -13.67 -1.14 -5.28
C SER A 116 -13.04 -1.97 -6.40
N SER A 117 -13.03 -1.47 -7.63
CA SER A 117 -12.30 -2.13 -8.71
C SER A 117 -10.80 -2.22 -8.43
N ASN A 118 -10.10 -3.11 -9.10
CA ASN A 118 -8.64 -3.19 -9.00
C ASN A 118 -7.92 -2.00 -9.64
N LEU A 119 -8.58 -1.19 -10.45
CA LEU A 119 -8.07 0.12 -10.85
C LEU A 119 -8.15 1.11 -9.71
N LEU A 120 -9.31 1.20 -9.06
CA LEU A 120 -9.49 2.09 -7.91
C LEU A 120 -8.56 1.73 -6.75
N THR A 121 -8.35 0.43 -6.47
CA THR A 121 -7.44 0.04 -5.38
C THR A 121 -6.03 0.62 -5.59
N LYS A 122 -5.56 0.72 -6.83
CA LYS A 122 -4.22 1.27 -7.13
C LYS A 122 -4.17 2.78 -6.92
N VAL A 123 -5.27 3.47 -7.17
CA VAL A 123 -5.41 4.91 -6.87
C VAL A 123 -5.45 5.16 -5.36
N LEU A 124 -6.18 4.34 -4.62
CA LEU A 124 -6.25 4.41 -3.14
C LEU A 124 -4.88 4.16 -2.51
N GLU A 125 -4.17 3.11 -2.95
CA GLU A 125 -2.90 2.65 -2.36
C GLU A 125 -1.67 3.46 -2.81
N TRP A 126 -1.83 4.51 -3.58
CA TRP A 126 -0.73 5.33 -4.07
C TRP A 126 -0.07 6.20 -2.98
N GLY A 127 -0.81 6.63 -1.97
CA GLY A 127 -0.34 7.53 -0.93
C GLY A 127 0.74 6.91 -0.03
N ARG A 128 1.81 7.68 0.27
CA ARG A 128 2.93 7.20 1.10
C ARG A 128 2.63 7.23 2.60
N LEU A 129 1.86 8.24 3.05
CA LEU A 129 1.59 8.52 4.46
C LEU A 129 0.30 7.86 4.95
N ALA A 130 0.05 6.64 4.51
CA ALA A 130 -1.10 5.85 4.93
C ALA A 130 -0.72 4.37 5.10
N ALA A 131 -1.57 3.61 5.74
CA ALA A 131 -1.49 2.15 5.81
C ALA A 131 -2.68 1.55 5.06
N TYR A 132 -2.44 0.49 4.31
CA TYR A 132 -3.43 -0.17 3.45
C TYR A 132 -3.45 -1.67 3.69
N LEU A 133 -4.64 -2.25 3.64
CA LEU A 133 -4.85 -3.70 3.63
C LEU A 133 -5.89 -4.04 2.56
N GLU A 134 -5.44 -4.62 1.46
CA GLU A 134 -6.27 -5.03 0.33
C GLU A 134 -6.65 -6.52 0.43
N GLN A 135 -7.88 -6.85 0.04
CA GLN A 135 -8.33 -8.24 -0.09
C GLN A 135 -7.48 -8.99 -1.13
N SER A 136 -7.06 -10.18 -0.79
CA SER A 136 -6.07 -10.91 -1.58
C SER A 136 -6.72 -11.82 -2.63
N THR A 137 -6.39 -11.61 -3.89
CA THR A 137 -6.71 -12.53 -5.02
C THR A 137 -5.88 -13.81 -5.02
N ARG A 138 -4.94 -13.98 -4.09
CA ARG A 138 -4.08 -15.16 -3.94
C ARG A 138 -4.58 -16.17 -2.92
N TYR A 139 -5.68 -15.88 -2.21
CA TYR A 139 -6.25 -16.72 -1.16
C TYR A 139 -7.73 -17.02 -1.35
N ILE A 140 -8.43 -16.19 -2.12
CA ILE A 140 -9.87 -16.23 -2.29
C ILE A 140 -10.16 -16.57 -3.74
N TYR A 141 -11.04 -17.55 -3.97
CA TYR A 141 -11.60 -17.81 -5.28
C TYR A 141 -12.65 -16.74 -5.61
N TYR A 142 -12.63 -16.26 -6.83
CA TYR A 142 -13.62 -15.32 -7.37
C TYR A 142 -14.63 -16.07 -8.27
N ASP A 143 -15.01 -17.29 -7.87
CA ASP A 143 -15.86 -18.23 -8.59
C ASP A 143 -17.30 -18.26 -8.08
N GLN A 144 -17.67 -17.39 -7.14
CA GLN A 144 -19.02 -17.27 -6.61
C GLN A 144 -19.76 -16.10 -7.27
N LYS A 145 -21.06 -16.28 -7.45
CA LYS A 145 -21.98 -15.22 -7.92
C LYS A 145 -22.82 -14.71 -6.75
N ASP A 146 -22.85 -13.41 -6.61
CA ASP A 146 -23.74 -12.70 -5.69
C ASP A 146 -24.93 -12.20 -6.53
N ASP A 147 -26.17 -12.55 -6.18
CA ASP A 147 -27.39 -12.24 -6.95
C ASP A 147 -27.29 -12.60 -8.44
N GLY A 148 -26.67 -13.75 -8.75
CA GLY A 148 -26.52 -14.27 -10.09
C GLY A 148 -25.42 -13.64 -10.93
N ARG A 149 -24.60 -12.75 -10.39
CA ARG A 149 -23.54 -12.04 -11.08
C ARG A 149 -22.19 -12.23 -10.36
N TYR A 150 -21.11 -12.32 -11.13
CA TYR A 150 -19.75 -12.30 -10.58
C TYR A 150 -19.36 -10.93 -10.03
N ARG A 151 -18.32 -10.88 -9.20
CA ARG A 151 -17.85 -9.70 -8.48
C ARG A 151 -16.96 -8.81 -9.36
N TYR A 152 -17.57 -8.09 -10.29
CA TYR A 152 -16.91 -7.08 -11.12
C TYR A 152 -17.73 -5.80 -11.23
N LEU A 153 -17.06 -4.70 -11.47
CA LEU A 153 -17.65 -3.39 -11.72
C LEU A 153 -18.12 -3.29 -13.18
N THR A 154 -19.35 -2.83 -13.42
CA THR A 154 -19.69 -2.17 -14.69
C THR A 154 -19.43 -0.68 -14.49
N PRO A 155 -18.43 -0.10 -15.19
CA PRO A 155 -18.09 1.30 -15.00
C PRO A 155 -19.29 2.22 -15.22
N PRO A 156 -19.44 3.30 -14.41
CA PRO A 156 -20.55 4.24 -14.57
C PRO A 156 -20.66 4.82 -15.98
N GLU A 157 -19.53 5.01 -16.65
CA GLU A 157 -19.43 5.50 -18.03
C GLU A 157 -20.08 4.56 -19.05
N ILE A 158 -20.11 3.26 -18.76
CA ILE A 158 -20.65 2.21 -19.63
C ILE A 158 -22.09 1.87 -19.23
N ALA A 159 -22.41 1.96 -17.94
CA ALA A 159 -23.71 1.59 -17.41
C ALA A 159 -24.86 2.34 -18.11
N GLY A 160 -25.88 1.61 -18.58
CA GLY A 160 -27.01 2.18 -19.30
C GLY A 160 -26.76 2.50 -20.78
N THR A 161 -25.56 2.20 -21.31
CA THR A 161 -25.25 2.36 -22.74
C THR A 161 -25.47 1.07 -23.53
N THR A 162 -25.40 1.14 -24.85
CA THR A 162 -25.52 -0.03 -25.74
C THR A 162 -24.38 -1.03 -25.56
N LEU A 163 -23.19 -0.60 -25.11
CA LEU A 163 -22.05 -1.47 -24.85
C LEU A 163 -22.11 -2.18 -23.49
N ALA A 164 -23.03 -1.80 -22.59
CA ALA A 164 -23.12 -2.43 -21.27
C ALA A 164 -23.43 -3.92 -21.35
N ALA A 165 -24.30 -4.34 -22.29
CA ALA A 165 -24.63 -5.75 -22.48
C ALA A 165 -23.43 -6.57 -22.95
N ASP A 166 -22.71 -6.08 -23.95
CA ASP A 166 -21.49 -6.72 -24.47
C ASP A 166 -20.42 -6.79 -23.37
N TYR A 167 -20.19 -5.69 -22.67
CA TYR A 167 -19.23 -5.63 -21.55
C TYR A 167 -19.54 -6.70 -20.50
N ASN A 168 -20.78 -6.75 -20.03
CA ASN A 168 -21.17 -7.72 -19.01
C ASN A 168 -21.07 -9.16 -19.50
N ALA A 169 -21.44 -9.43 -20.76
CA ALA A 169 -21.32 -10.77 -21.35
C ALA A 169 -19.86 -11.24 -21.41
N GLU A 170 -18.93 -10.36 -21.80
CA GLU A 170 -17.49 -10.68 -21.81
C GLU A 170 -16.92 -10.87 -20.40
N MET A 171 -17.36 -10.07 -19.42
CA MET A 171 -16.98 -10.26 -18.03
C MET A 171 -17.48 -11.60 -17.47
N GLU A 172 -18.73 -11.95 -17.68
CA GLU A 172 -19.29 -13.26 -17.26
C GLU A 172 -18.51 -14.41 -17.89
N MET A 173 -18.23 -14.35 -19.21
CA MET A 173 -17.42 -15.36 -19.91
C MET A 173 -16.02 -15.50 -19.28
N LEU A 174 -15.38 -14.37 -18.96
CA LEU A 174 -14.02 -14.38 -18.40
C LEU A 174 -14.01 -15.02 -17.01
N PHE A 175 -14.98 -14.67 -16.15
CA PHE A 175 -15.11 -15.28 -14.82
C PHE A 175 -15.54 -16.75 -14.86
N ASP A 176 -16.37 -17.17 -15.82
CA ASP A 176 -16.68 -18.58 -16.06
C ASP A 176 -15.40 -19.36 -16.44
N THR A 177 -14.58 -18.79 -17.33
CA THR A 177 -13.27 -19.37 -17.71
C THR A 177 -12.33 -19.44 -16.51
N TYR A 178 -12.20 -18.35 -15.73
CA TYR A 178 -11.44 -18.33 -14.48
C TYR A 178 -11.91 -19.43 -13.52
N SER A 179 -13.22 -19.53 -13.29
CA SER A 179 -13.81 -20.49 -12.34
C SER A 179 -13.54 -21.95 -12.78
N LYS A 180 -13.58 -22.22 -14.07
CA LYS A 180 -13.21 -23.53 -14.65
C LYS A 180 -11.72 -23.81 -14.43
N LEU A 181 -10.85 -22.87 -14.82
CA LEU A 181 -9.41 -23.10 -14.82
C LEU A 181 -8.81 -23.13 -13.41
N VAL A 182 -9.29 -22.31 -12.46
CA VAL A 182 -8.80 -22.34 -11.07
C VAL A 182 -9.08 -23.70 -10.42
N ARG A 183 -10.22 -24.32 -10.70
CA ARG A 183 -10.58 -25.66 -10.21
C ARG A 183 -9.75 -26.75 -10.89
N ALA A 184 -9.53 -26.63 -12.20
CA ALA A 184 -8.68 -27.55 -12.95
C ALA A 184 -7.22 -27.50 -12.45
N CYS A 185 -6.68 -26.31 -12.20
CA CYS A 185 -5.37 -26.12 -11.59
C CYS A 185 -5.30 -26.72 -10.18
N ALA A 186 -6.34 -26.51 -9.34
CA ALA A 186 -6.38 -27.12 -8.01
C ALA A 186 -6.31 -28.65 -8.08
N ALA A 187 -7.15 -29.28 -8.91
CA ALA A 187 -7.16 -30.74 -9.13
C ALA A 187 -5.83 -31.26 -9.73
N HIS A 188 -5.19 -30.48 -10.59
CA HIS A 188 -3.86 -30.80 -11.11
C HIS A 188 -2.81 -30.77 -10.00
N PHE A 189 -2.77 -29.73 -9.17
CA PHE A 189 -1.81 -29.59 -8.08
C PHE A 189 -2.03 -30.61 -6.96
N GLU A 190 -3.28 -31.04 -6.69
CA GLU A 190 -3.56 -32.13 -5.77
C GLU A 190 -2.90 -33.44 -6.19
N ARG A 191 -2.87 -33.73 -7.49
CA ARG A 191 -2.18 -34.91 -8.06
C ARG A 191 -0.67 -34.74 -8.12
N LYS A 192 -0.19 -33.55 -8.50
CA LYS A 192 1.24 -33.23 -8.64
C LYS A 192 1.96 -33.16 -7.29
N TYR A 193 1.28 -32.69 -6.26
CA TYR A 193 1.80 -32.50 -4.89
C TYR A 193 0.93 -33.22 -3.87
N PRO A 194 1.01 -34.58 -3.79
CA PRO A 194 0.21 -35.35 -2.85
C PRO A 194 0.53 -34.95 -1.41
N LYS A 195 -0.47 -35.06 -0.53
CA LYS A 195 -0.33 -34.69 0.88
C LYS A 195 0.72 -35.56 1.57
N GLU A 196 1.79 -34.95 2.06
CA GLU A 196 2.77 -35.64 2.91
C GLU A 196 2.15 -36.05 4.27
N PRO A 197 2.57 -37.17 4.88
CA PRO A 197 2.02 -37.67 6.14
C PRO A 197 2.09 -36.64 7.29
N GLU A 198 3.19 -35.87 7.37
CA GLU A 198 3.45 -34.89 8.41
C GLU A 198 2.74 -33.55 8.21
N VAL A 199 2.08 -33.34 7.05
CA VAL A 199 1.34 -32.11 6.75
C VAL A 199 -0.13 -32.30 7.12
N SER A 200 -0.69 -31.37 7.91
CA SER A 200 -2.12 -31.40 8.18
C SER A 200 -2.97 -31.17 6.93
N GLY A 201 -4.16 -31.77 6.89
CA GLY A 201 -5.08 -31.60 5.76
C GLY A 201 -5.44 -30.13 5.47
N PRO A 202 -5.71 -29.30 6.48
CA PRO A 202 -5.98 -27.86 6.28
C PRO A 202 -4.79 -27.09 5.64
N VAL A 203 -3.57 -27.32 6.15
CA VAL A 203 -2.35 -26.67 5.61
C VAL A 203 -2.13 -27.05 4.14
N TRP A 204 -2.25 -28.35 3.82
CA TRP A 204 -2.09 -28.81 2.44
C TRP A 204 -3.14 -28.19 1.50
N ARG A 205 -4.43 -28.27 1.86
CA ARG A 205 -5.50 -27.66 1.05
C ARG A 205 -5.33 -26.15 0.86
N SER A 206 -4.90 -25.44 1.91
CA SER A 206 -4.62 -23.98 1.82
C SER A 206 -3.48 -23.69 0.84
N SER A 207 -2.42 -24.52 0.85
CA SER A 207 -1.27 -24.37 -0.05
C SER A 207 -1.65 -24.65 -1.50
N ILE A 208 -2.42 -25.72 -1.75
CA ILE A 208 -2.95 -26.07 -3.09
C ILE A 208 -3.87 -24.96 -3.62
N ARG A 209 -4.81 -24.48 -2.78
CA ARG A 209 -5.70 -23.37 -3.14
C ARG A 209 -4.92 -22.11 -3.54
N ALA A 210 -3.93 -21.73 -2.76
CA ALA A 210 -3.12 -20.54 -3.04
C ALA A 210 -2.36 -20.70 -4.37
N LYS A 211 -1.80 -21.87 -4.65
CA LYS A 211 -1.11 -22.14 -5.91
C LYS A 211 -2.06 -22.13 -7.11
N ALA A 212 -3.27 -22.65 -6.96
CA ALA A 212 -4.31 -22.58 -8.00
C ALA A 212 -4.77 -21.14 -8.27
N CYS A 213 -4.95 -20.33 -7.20
CA CYS A 213 -5.21 -18.90 -7.34
C CYS A 213 -4.09 -18.19 -8.10
N ASP A 214 -2.84 -18.43 -7.72
CA ASP A 214 -1.69 -17.81 -8.38
C ASP A 214 -1.61 -18.16 -9.87
N ALA A 215 -1.93 -19.39 -10.25
CA ALA A 215 -1.96 -19.84 -11.66
C ALA A 215 -3.11 -19.20 -12.47
N ALA A 216 -4.31 -19.07 -11.89
CA ALA A 216 -5.50 -18.64 -12.65
C ALA A 216 -5.81 -17.14 -12.54
N ARG A 217 -5.28 -16.42 -11.52
CA ARG A 217 -5.63 -15.02 -11.26
C ARG A 217 -5.38 -14.06 -12.43
N GLY A 218 -4.53 -14.48 -13.38
CA GLY A 218 -4.27 -13.72 -14.60
C GLY A 218 -5.52 -13.43 -15.43
N LEU A 219 -6.58 -14.27 -15.30
CA LEU A 219 -7.86 -14.05 -15.95
C LEU A 219 -8.79 -13.06 -15.24
N LEU A 220 -8.49 -12.63 -14.01
CA LEU A 220 -9.31 -11.63 -13.34
C LEU A 220 -9.11 -10.26 -14.02
N PRO A 221 -10.18 -9.57 -14.46
CA PRO A 221 -10.06 -8.25 -15.08
C PRO A 221 -9.76 -7.16 -14.04
N ALA A 222 -9.23 -6.03 -14.49
CA ALA A 222 -9.02 -4.86 -13.63
C ALA A 222 -10.33 -4.34 -13.00
N ALA A 223 -11.49 -4.66 -13.59
CA ALA A 223 -12.81 -4.43 -13.02
C ALA A 223 -13.17 -5.34 -11.83
N THR A 224 -12.40 -6.39 -11.53
CA THR A 224 -12.67 -7.28 -10.39
C THR A 224 -12.80 -6.48 -9.11
N LEU A 225 -13.88 -6.70 -8.34
CA LEU A 225 -14.13 -6.00 -7.08
C LEU A 225 -13.24 -6.54 -5.97
N SER A 226 -12.72 -5.62 -5.18
CA SER A 226 -11.87 -5.84 -4.02
C SER A 226 -12.32 -4.97 -2.85
N ASN A 227 -11.74 -5.19 -1.68
CA ASN A 227 -11.98 -4.39 -0.48
C ASN A 227 -10.65 -3.87 0.05
N VAL A 228 -10.61 -2.59 0.43
CA VAL A 228 -9.40 -1.94 0.97
C VAL A 228 -9.71 -1.30 2.31
N GLY A 229 -8.98 -1.70 3.35
CA GLY A 229 -8.93 -0.98 4.61
C GLY A 229 -7.80 0.04 4.58
N ILE A 230 -8.08 1.26 5.03
CA ILE A 230 -7.16 2.39 5.01
C ILE A 230 -7.06 2.98 6.42
N PHE A 231 -5.83 3.24 6.89
CA PHE A 231 -5.58 4.14 8.00
C PHE A 231 -4.68 5.28 7.54
N ALA A 232 -5.14 6.53 7.73
CA ALA A 232 -4.36 7.71 7.37
C ALA A 232 -4.64 8.88 8.32
N THR A 233 -3.73 9.84 8.32
CA THR A 233 -3.95 11.13 9.00
C THR A 233 -4.89 12.02 8.20
N GLY A 234 -5.46 13.03 8.82
CA GLY A 234 -6.34 13.99 8.15
C GLY A 234 -5.67 14.67 6.96
N GLN A 235 -4.40 15.08 7.10
CA GLN A 235 -3.63 15.66 5.99
C GLN A 235 -3.43 14.67 4.83
N ALA A 236 -3.16 13.40 5.13
CA ALA A 236 -2.98 12.38 4.09
C ALA A 236 -4.29 12.08 3.36
N TYR A 237 -5.42 12.08 4.07
CA TYR A 237 -6.76 11.97 3.46
C TYR A 237 -7.09 13.19 2.61
N GLU A 238 -6.83 14.41 3.06
CA GLU A 238 -7.03 15.63 2.27
C GLU A 238 -6.29 15.53 0.93
N ALA A 239 -4.99 15.23 0.96
CA ALA A 239 -4.18 15.08 -0.25
C ALA A 239 -4.68 13.93 -1.16
N MET A 240 -5.12 12.81 -0.59
CA MET A 240 -5.69 11.68 -1.32
C MET A 240 -6.98 12.10 -2.04
N LEU A 241 -7.93 12.71 -1.33
CA LEU A 241 -9.23 13.09 -1.88
C LEU A 241 -9.10 14.15 -2.98
N ILE A 242 -8.25 15.15 -2.81
CA ILE A 242 -7.99 16.19 -3.82
C ILE A 242 -7.42 15.57 -5.10
N ARG A 243 -6.47 14.63 -4.97
CA ARG A 243 -5.92 13.91 -6.12
C ARG A 243 -6.95 13.02 -6.79
N MET A 244 -7.74 12.27 -6.02
CA MET A 244 -8.79 11.40 -6.54
C MET A 244 -9.89 12.17 -7.25
N GLN A 245 -10.23 13.37 -6.79
CA GLN A 245 -11.19 14.25 -7.44
C GLN A 245 -10.76 14.68 -8.85
N ALA A 246 -9.45 14.72 -9.12
CA ALA A 246 -8.90 15.03 -10.44
C ALA A 246 -8.94 13.85 -11.44
N SER A 247 -9.33 12.65 -10.99
CA SER A 247 -9.33 11.45 -11.83
C SER A 247 -10.31 11.55 -13.00
N PRO A 248 -9.93 11.06 -14.21
CA PRO A 248 -10.86 10.94 -15.32
C PRO A 248 -11.97 9.90 -15.10
N LEU A 249 -11.76 8.92 -14.19
CA LEU A 249 -12.69 7.82 -13.92
C LEU A 249 -13.78 8.23 -12.93
N GLU A 250 -15.05 8.02 -13.30
CA GLU A 250 -16.19 8.36 -12.45
C GLU A 250 -16.25 7.50 -11.17
N GLU A 251 -15.87 6.24 -11.24
CA GLU A 251 -15.73 5.38 -10.04
C GLU A 251 -14.86 6.06 -8.98
N VAL A 252 -13.69 6.57 -9.38
CA VAL A 252 -12.76 7.23 -8.46
C VAL A 252 -13.39 8.48 -7.85
N ARG A 253 -14.09 9.30 -8.65
CA ARG A 253 -14.78 10.50 -8.15
C ARG A 253 -15.96 10.15 -7.25
N GLN A 254 -16.71 9.06 -7.53
CA GLN A 254 -17.78 8.57 -6.66
C GLN A 254 -17.24 8.15 -5.30
N TYR A 255 -16.17 7.36 -5.27
CA TYR A 255 -15.52 6.98 -4.02
C TYR A 255 -14.96 8.18 -3.27
N THR A 256 -14.40 9.17 -3.97
CA THR A 256 -13.96 10.44 -3.35
C THR A 256 -15.08 11.10 -2.57
N ARG A 257 -16.28 11.21 -3.18
CA ARG A 257 -17.46 11.82 -2.53
C ARG A 257 -17.93 11.02 -1.31
N MET A 258 -18.03 9.69 -1.44
CA MET A 258 -18.41 8.80 -0.32
C MET A 258 -17.38 8.85 0.80
N MET A 259 -16.09 8.76 0.49
CA MET A 259 -15.01 8.86 1.48
C MET A 259 -15.03 10.21 2.22
N LEU A 260 -15.19 11.32 1.49
CA LEU A 260 -15.27 12.65 2.10
C LEU A 260 -16.48 12.75 3.06
N GLN A 261 -17.63 12.23 2.66
CA GLN A 261 -18.83 12.20 3.48
C GLN A 261 -18.60 11.43 4.79
N GLU A 262 -18.10 10.20 4.70
CA GLU A 262 -17.89 9.34 5.86
C GLU A 262 -16.77 9.86 6.78
N LEU A 263 -15.67 10.33 6.22
CA LEU A 263 -14.56 10.90 6.98
C LEU A 263 -14.97 12.18 7.72
N ARG A 264 -15.92 12.93 7.21
CA ARG A 264 -16.47 14.12 7.91
C ARG A 264 -17.24 13.77 9.17
N TYR A 265 -17.72 12.53 9.34
CA TYR A 265 -18.27 12.08 10.63
C TYR A 265 -17.19 11.83 11.69
N VAL A 266 -15.93 11.69 11.31
CA VAL A 266 -14.84 11.33 12.24
C VAL A 266 -13.82 12.44 12.40
N ILE A 267 -13.41 13.08 11.29
CA ILE A 267 -12.33 14.08 11.23
C ILE A 267 -12.75 15.32 10.40
N PRO A 268 -13.92 15.92 10.62
CA PRO A 268 -14.51 16.94 9.74
C PRO A 268 -13.59 18.15 9.52
N ALA A 269 -12.99 18.65 10.58
CA ALA A 269 -12.18 19.84 10.56
C ALA A 269 -10.90 19.70 9.68
N PHE A 270 -10.32 18.49 9.61
CA PHE A 270 -9.14 18.22 8.81
C PHE A 270 -9.42 18.15 7.30
N LEU A 271 -10.70 17.99 6.90
CA LEU A 271 -11.12 17.82 5.51
C LEU A 271 -11.93 19.01 4.98
N ARG A 272 -11.97 20.11 5.73
CA ARG A 272 -12.78 21.28 5.39
C ARG A 272 -12.42 21.90 4.05
N ARG A 273 -11.12 21.83 3.66
CA ARG A 273 -10.61 22.47 2.45
C ARG A 273 -10.82 21.68 1.17
N VAL A 274 -11.20 20.40 1.25
CA VAL A 274 -11.24 19.46 0.10
C VAL A 274 -12.18 19.95 -1.01
N ASP A 275 -13.36 20.47 -0.68
CA ASP A 275 -14.40 20.90 -1.62
C ASP A 275 -14.61 22.42 -1.66
N ILE A 276 -13.70 23.20 -1.10
CA ILE A 276 -13.70 24.66 -1.28
C ILE A 276 -13.16 25.03 -2.65
N GLU A 277 -13.91 25.85 -3.40
CA GLU A 277 -13.59 26.23 -4.79
C GLU A 277 -12.17 26.80 -4.93
N ALA A 278 -11.80 27.73 -4.05
CA ALA A 278 -10.47 28.39 -4.06
C ALA A 278 -9.35 27.54 -3.43
N ARG A 279 -9.62 26.30 -3.00
CA ARG A 279 -8.68 25.41 -2.32
C ARG A 279 -8.63 24.05 -3.01
N GLY A 280 -9.25 23.02 -2.45
CA GLY A 280 -9.19 21.65 -2.96
C GLY A 280 -9.72 21.49 -4.37
N ILE A 281 -10.81 22.18 -4.75
CA ILE A 281 -11.31 22.15 -6.12
C ILE A 281 -10.32 22.80 -7.09
N ALA A 282 -9.72 23.93 -6.72
CA ALA A 282 -8.68 24.57 -7.54
C ALA A 282 -7.46 23.66 -7.73
N TRP A 283 -7.06 22.90 -6.69
CA TRP A 283 -5.97 21.94 -6.79
C TRP A 283 -6.34 20.74 -7.67
N SER A 284 -7.55 20.21 -7.56
CA SER A 284 -8.01 19.14 -8.43
C SER A 284 -8.02 19.56 -9.90
N LYS A 285 -8.49 20.79 -10.20
CA LYS A 285 -8.45 21.38 -11.55
C LYS A 285 -7.01 21.56 -12.06
N TYR A 286 -6.09 21.97 -11.19
CA TYR A 286 -4.68 22.07 -11.53
C TYR A 286 -4.10 20.70 -11.91
N PHE A 287 -4.33 19.65 -11.11
CA PHE A 287 -3.83 18.30 -11.39
C PHE A 287 -4.40 17.74 -12.69
N SER A 288 -5.71 17.84 -12.92
CA SER A 288 -6.33 17.37 -14.16
C SER A 288 -5.84 18.16 -15.38
N GLY A 289 -5.62 19.47 -15.24
CA GLY A 289 -5.07 20.31 -16.31
C GLY A 289 -3.63 19.92 -16.68
N VAL A 290 -2.77 19.67 -15.68
CA VAL A 290 -1.39 19.19 -15.92
C VAL A 290 -1.42 17.82 -16.59
N GLN A 291 -2.25 16.89 -16.09
CA GLN A 291 -2.39 15.57 -16.68
C GLN A 291 -2.79 15.65 -18.16
N SER A 292 -3.85 16.40 -18.48
CA SER A 292 -4.32 16.58 -19.86
C SER A 292 -3.24 17.16 -20.79
N GLN A 293 -2.49 18.17 -20.33
CA GLN A 293 -1.39 18.75 -21.11
C GLN A 293 -0.26 17.74 -21.36
N MET A 294 0.07 16.93 -20.36
CA MET A 294 1.12 15.90 -20.50
C MET A 294 0.67 14.76 -21.43
N GLU A 295 -0.60 14.36 -21.39
CA GLU A 295 -1.18 13.37 -22.31
C GLU A 295 -1.15 13.88 -23.76
N ASP A 296 -1.55 15.14 -23.98
CA ASP A 296 -1.47 15.77 -25.29
C ASP A 296 -0.02 15.88 -25.80
N THR A 297 0.92 16.19 -24.92
CA THR A 297 2.34 16.18 -25.26
C THR A 297 2.85 14.77 -25.57
N GLY A 298 2.50 13.79 -24.74
CA GLY A 298 2.89 12.39 -24.92
C GLY A 298 2.35 11.77 -26.22
N SER A 299 1.10 12.11 -26.60
CA SER A 299 0.48 11.64 -27.85
C SER A 299 1.19 12.09 -29.13
N ARG A 300 1.96 13.18 -29.05
CA ARG A 300 2.77 13.72 -30.17
C ARG A 300 4.14 13.05 -30.29
N LEU A 301 4.54 12.19 -29.35
CA LEU A 301 5.80 11.48 -29.45
C LEU A 301 5.71 10.42 -30.57
N ALA A 302 6.49 10.62 -31.63
CA ALA A 302 6.49 9.73 -32.82
C ALA A 302 7.40 8.50 -32.67
N ALA A 303 7.90 8.21 -31.45
CA ALA A 303 8.81 7.10 -31.20
C ALA A 303 8.05 5.77 -31.11
N GLN A 304 8.58 4.73 -31.75
CA GLN A 304 8.11 3.37 -31.55
C GLN A 304 8.77 2.77 -30.29
N PRO A 305 8.00 2.01 -29.46
CA PRO A 305 8.59 1.33 -28.31
C PRO A 305 9.71 0.38 -28.76
N ALA A 306 10.90 0.54 -28.18
CA ALA A 306 11.97 -0.42 -28.38
C ALA A 306 11.69 -1.70 -27.59
N GLU A 307 12.10 -2.85 -28.11
CA GLU A 307 12.14 -4.08 -27.35
C GLU A 307 13.24 -3.97 -26.26
N VAL A 308 12.84 -4.08 -25.01
CA VAL A 308 13.74 -4.00 -23.86
C VAL A 308 13.49 -5.18 -22.93
N ALA A 309 14.51 -5.52 -22.12
CA ALA A 309 14.36 -6.55 -21.10
C ALA A 309 13.21 -6.23 -20.13
N GLU A 310 12.59 -7.28 -19.59
CA GLU A 310 11.49 -7.19 -18.63
C GLU A 310 11.84 -6.34 -17.40
N VAL A 311 13.12 -6.41 -16.97
CA VAL A 311 13.66 -5.56 -15.89
C VAL A 311 14.93 -4.90 -16.40
N SER A 312 14.95 -3.59 -16.38
CA SER A 312 16.13 -2.81 -16.78
C SER A 312 16.54 -1.85 -15.66
N LEU A 313 17.79 -1.90 -15.24
CA LEU A 313 18.35 -0.86 -14.37
C LEU A 313 18.78 0.31 -15.26
N THR A 314 18.02 1.40 -15.22
CA THR A 314 18.19 2.56 -16.10
C THR A 314 19.06 3.65 -15.51
N GLU A 315 19.06 3.76 -14.18
CA GLU A 315 19.84 4.77 -13.46
C GLU A 315 20.32 4.24 -12.11
N TRP A 316 21.56 4.56 -11.74
CA TRP A 316 22.15 4.24 -10.44
C TRP A 316 23.26 5.24 -10.10
N ASP A 317 23.68 5.27 -8.85
CA ASP A 317 24.73 6.15 -8.38
C ASP A 317 26.11 5.50 -8.65
N PRO A 318 26.97 6.04 -9.54
CA PRO A 318 28.26 5.43 -9.87
C PRO A 318 29.24 5.41 -8.68
N ASP A 319 29.11 6.34 -7.73
CA ASP A 319 29.95 6.45 -6.54
C ASP A 319 29.28 5.91 -5.27
N ALA A 320 28.31 4.98 -5.44
CA ALA A 320 27.45 4.49 -4.36
C ALA A 320 28.20 4.04 -3.11
N GLU A 321 29.20 3.18 -3.26
CA GLU A 321 29.95 2.64 -2.13
C GLU A 321 30.74 3.71 -1.39
N VAL A 322 31.34 4.67 -2.11
CA VAL A 322 32.05 5.81 -1.52
C VAL A 322 31.11 6.69 -0.71
N LYS A 323 29.96 7.05 -1.30
CA LYS A 323 28.91 7.85 -0.63
C LYS A 323 28.33 7.15 0.58
N LEU A 324 28.14 5.84 0.49
CA LEU A 324 27.65 5.02 1.59
C LEU A 324 28.63 5.03 2.76
N ILE A 325 29.94 4.83 2.52
CA ILE A 325 30.98 4.86 3.56
C ILE A 325 31.04 6.24 4.23
N ALA A 326 31.07 7.32 3.43
CA ALA A 326 31.06 8.69 3.96
C ALA A 326 29.84 8.91 4.88
N SER A 327 28.65 8.48 4.46
CA SER A 327 27.42 8.63 5.24
C SER A 327 27.38 7.75 6.50
N ALA A 328 27.95 6.54 6.44
CA ALA A 328 28.04 5.65 7.60
C ALA A 328 28.94 6.24 8.71
N LEU A 329 29.99 6.96 8.32
CA LEU A 329 30.94 7.59 9.24
C LEU A 329 30.51 8.99 9.70
N TYR A 330 29.54 9.62 9.01
CA TYR A 330 29.18 11.03 9.26
C TYR A 330 28.83 11.33 10.72
N ALA A 331 27.94 10.54 11.32
CA ALA A 331 27.45 10.79 12.68
C ALA A 331 28.51 10.58 13.78
N VAL A 332 29.62 9.90 13.48
CA VAL A 332 30.61 9.47 14.49
C VAL A 332 32.02 10.06 14.27
N SER A 333 32.23 10.79 13.17
CA SER A 333 33.57 11.31 12.82
C SER A 333 33.81 12.76 13.21
N GLY A 334 32.76 13.58 13.33
CA GLY A 334 32.87 15.03 13.50
C GLY A 334 33.39 15.78 12.26
N LEU A 335 33.55 15.09 11.11
CA LEU A 335 34.07 15.67 9.88
C LEU A 335 32.94 16.14 8.95
N PRO A 336 33.14 17.23 8.17
CA PRO A 336 32.24 17.63 7.11
C PRO A 336 32.10 16.57 6.02
N ASP A 337 30.96 16.56 5.32
CA ASP A 337 30.62 15.54 4.32
C ASP A 337 31.64 15.46 3.16
N ASP A 338 32.11 16.59 2.64
CA ASP A 338 33.11 16.64 1.56
C ASP A 338 34.45 16.03 1.98
N GLN A 339 34.87 16.21 3.23
CA GLN A 339 36.08 15.57 3.74
C GLN A 339 35.90 14.06 3.85
N LEU A 340 34.76 13.61 4.32
CA LEU A 340 34.44 12.17 4.39
C LEU A 340 34.37 11.52 3.01
N LEU A 341 33.78 12.20 2.02
CA LEU A 341 33.77 11.74 0.63
C LEU A 341 35.19 11.60 0.07
N ALA A 342 36.03 12.61 0.32
CA ALA A 342 37.44 12.58 -0.12
C ALA A 342 38.25 11.46 0.56
N LEU A 343 38.01 11.21 1.84
CA LEU A 343 38.61 10.11 2.59
C LEU A 343 38.11 8.74 2.09
N ALA A 344 36.80 8.56 1.94
CA ALA A 344 36.20 7.34 1.46
C ALA A 344 36.66 6.99 0.02
N LYS A 345 36.86 7.99 -0.82
CA LYS A 345 37.39 7.81 -2.19
C LYS A 345 38.85 7.32 -2.19
N LYS A 346 39.64 7.78 -1.25
CA LYS A 346 41.04 7.37 -1.09
C LYS A 346 41.19 6.04 -0.33
N MET A 347 40.17 5.61 0.38
CA MET A 347 40.19 4.40 1.19
C MET A 347 40.35 3.15 0.31
N PRO A 348 41.28 2.23 0.67
CA PRO A 348 41.44 0.96 -0.03
C PRO A 348 40.12 0.15 -0.04
N ALA A 349 39.90 -0.64 -1.09
CA ALA A 349 38.66 -1.44 -1.24
C ALA A 349 38.40 -2.35 -0.03
N ALA A 350 39.43 -3.02 0.49
CA ALA A 350 39.32 -3.88 1.67
C ALA A 350 38.88 -3.12 2.95
N GLU A 351 39.29 -1.87 3.08
CA GLU A 351 38.90 -1.04 4.21
C GLU A 351 37.45 -0.56 4.05
N ARG A 352 37.06 -0.17 2.85
CA ARG A 352 35.64 0.15 2.55
C ARG A 352 34.73 -1.04 2.84
N GLU A 353 35.11 -2.23 2.40
CA GLU A 353 34.39 -3.47 2.71
C GLU A 353 34.25 -3.71 4.23
N LYS A 354 35.33 -3.49 4.98
CA LYS A 354 35.33 -3.63 6.44
C LYS A 354 34.37 -2.64 7.10
N VAL A 355 34.41 -1.36 6.71
CA VAL A 355 33.50 -0.32 7.23
C VAL A 355 32.06 -0.67 6.90
N LEU A 356 31.77 -1.10 5.68
CA LEU A 356 30.42 -1.49 5.27
C LEU A 356 29.90 -2.69 6.08
N LYS A 357 30.72 -3.73 6.24
CA LYS A 357 30.36 -4.91 7.06
C LYS A 357 30.08 -4.52 8.52
N GLN A 358 30.87 -3.63 9.09
CA GLN A 358 30.62 -3.11 10.43
C GLN A 358 29.32 -2.32 10.52
N TYR A 359 29.02 -1.50 9.52
CA TYR A 359 27.80 -0.68 9.49
C TYR A 359 26.53 -1.53 9.28
N VAL A 360 26.58 -2.57 8.49
CA VAL A 360 25.49 -3.53 8.29
C VAL A 360 25.28 -4.41 9.53
N GLY A 361 26.39 -4.78 10.19
CA GLY A 361 26.39 -5.62 11.38
C GLY A 361 25.95 -7.07 11.10
N ASP A 362 25.81 -7.82 12.18
CA ASP A 362 25.33 -9.21 12.14
C ASP A 362 23.80 -9.28 12.11
N ARG A 363 23.24 -9.28 10.93
CA ARG A 363 21.78 -9.36 10.70
C ARG A 363 21.27 -10.78 10.95
N LYS A 364 20.36 -10.94 11.91
CA LYS A 364 19.75 -12.26 12.27
C LYS A 364 18.48 -12.56 11.46
N ASN A 365 17.89 -11.58 10.84
CA ASN A 365 16.72 -11.73 9.97
C ASN A 365 16.54 -10.46 9.11
N ARG A 366 15.68 -10.52 8.09
CA ARG A 366 15.40 -9.41 7.17
C ARG A 366 14.83 -8.15 7.83
N ARG A 367 14.30 -8.23 9.07
CA ARG A 367 13.79 -7.07 9.82
C ARG A 367 14.90 -6.25 10.47
N HIS A 368 16.11 -6.80 10.61
CA HIS A 368 17.30 -6.05 10.98
C HIS A 368 17.75 -5.23 9.75
N ARG A 369 17.08 -4.11 9.53
CA ARG A 369 17.38 -3.23 8.40
C ARG A 369 18.66 -2.44 8.66
N PRO A 370 19.52 -2.26 7.65
CA PRO A 370 20.72 -1.44 7.79
C PRO A 370 20.35 0.02 8.07
N GLY A 371 21.32 0.79 8.56
CA GLY A 371 21.14 2.19 8.94
C GLY A 371 20.83 3.10 7.74
N ARG A 372 20.53 4.38 8.04
CA ARG A 372 20.04 5.36 7.06
C ARG A 372 21.10 5.83 6.06
N ALA A 373 22.39 5.51 6.24
CA ALA A 373 23.40 5.81 5.23
C ALA A 373 23.05 5.21 3.85
N PHE A 374 22.35 4.07 3.82
CA PHE A 374 21.86 3.46 2.59
C PHE A 374 20.75 4.27 1.87
N GLU A 375 20.16 5.28 2.50
CA GLU A 375 19.20 6.17 1.85
C GLU A 375 19.89 7.19 0.90
N ARG A 376 21.22 7.36 0.99
CA ARG A 376 22.00 8.25 0.12
C ARG A 376 22.20 7.71 -1.29
N VAL A 377 22.11 6.40 -1.48
CA VAL A 377 22.35 5.69 -2.75
C VAL A 377 21.02 5.27 -3.36
N PHE A 378 20.88 5.39 -4.67
CA PHE A 378 19.64 5.09 -5.36
C PHE A 378 19.80 4.16 -6.57
N TYR A 379 18.67 3.57 -6.98
CA TYR A 379 18.49 2.74 -8.17
C TYR A 379 17.17 3.09 -8.84
N ARG A 380 17.15 3.14 -10.17
CA ARG A 380 15.95 3.29 -10.98
C ARG A 380 15.80 2.10 -11.90
N PHE A 381 14.72 1.37 -11.74
CA PHE A 381 14.36 0.24 -12.58
C PHE A 381 13.17 0.60 -13.46
N ASP A 382 13.24 0.27 -14.76
CA ASP A 382 12.10 0.19 -15.66
C ASP A 382 11.69 -1.28 -15.75
N VAL A 383 10.40 -1.56 -15.51
CA VAL A 383 9.86 -2.92 -15.36
C VAL A 383 8.65 -3.08 -16.27
N LEU A 384 8.59 -4.23 -16.95
CA LEU A 384 7.44 -4.69 -17.69
C LEU A 384 6.98 -6.02 -17.09
N SER A 385 5.91 -6.01 -16.30
CA SER A 385 5.37 -7.23 -15.66
C SER A 385 3.87 -7.31 -15.80
N ASP A 386 3.31 -8.50 -15.52
CA ASP A 386 1.86 -8.66 -15.41
C ASP A 386 1.27 -7.72 -14.33
N PHE A 387 0.03 -7.29 -14.52
CA PHE A 387 -0.63 -6.36 -13.59
C PHE A 387 -0.82 -6.99 -12.20
N GLY A 388 -0.98 -8.32 -12.13
CA GLY A 388 -1.06 -9.03 -10.85
C GLY A 388 0.22 -8.90 -10.01
N SER A 389 1.41 -8.94 -10.64
CA SER A 389 2.71 -8.73 -9.98
C SER A 389 2.92 -7.26 -9.59
N PHE A 390 2.55 -6.32 -10.47
CA PHE A 390 2.59 -4.88 -10.19
C PHE A 390 1.81 -4.53 -8.92
N ARG A 391 0.60 -5.07 -8.73
CA ARG A 391 -0.22 -4.84 -7.53
C ARG A 391 0.49 -5.18 -6.23
N ASP A 392 1.32 -6.23 -6.22
CA ASP A 392 2.12 -6.61 -5.06
C ASP A 392 3.33 -5.68 -4.85
N LEU A 393 3.97 -5.22 -5.92
CA LEU A 393 5.14 -4.33 -5.87
C LEU A 393 4.76 -2.89 -5.53
N GLN A 394 3.60 -2.41 -5.97
CA GLN A 394 3.09 -1.07 -5.65
C GLN A 394 2.91 -0.83 -4.15
N ARG A 395 2.72 -1.87 -3.34
CA ARG A 395 2.54 -1.76 -1.88
C ARG A 395 3.76 -1.24 -1.12
N HIS A 396 4.91 -1.11 -1.79
CA HIS A 396 6.08 -0.45 -1.26
C HIS A 396 5.93 1.07 -1.39
N ARG A 397 6.07 1.79 -0.26
CA ARG A 397 5.75 3.22 -0.18
C ARG A 397 6.98 4.14 -0.15
N MET A 398 8.15 3.62 0.25
CA MET A 398 9.37 4.41 0.41
C MET A 398 10.17 4.49 -0.90
N LEU A 399 9.45 4.61 -2.01
CA LEU A 399 10.02 4.73 -3.35
C LEU A 399 9.16 5.68 -4.20
N THR A 400 9.67 6.14 -5.34
CA THR A 400 8.88 6.76 -6.40
C THR A 400 8.50 5.68 -7.40
N LEU A 401 7.21 5.53 -7.63
CA LEU A 401 6.66 4.56 -8.55
C LEU A 401 5.61 5.26 -9.41
N GLU A 402 5.76 5.13 -10.73
CA GLU A 402 4.81 5.60 -11.73
C GLU A 402 4.60 4.49 -12.76
N TRP A 403 3.39 4.38 -13.27
CA TRP A 403 3.00 3.36 -14.23
C TRP A 403 2.24 3.95 -15.42
N GLN A 404 2.36 3.28 -16.54
CA GLN A 404 1.60 3.60 -17.75
C GLN A 404 0.17 3.07 -17.64
N ARG A 405 -0.70 3.44 -18.58
CA ARG A 405 -2.04 2.85 -18.66
C ARG A 405 -1.95 1.35 -18.91
N LEU A 406 -2.83 0.61 -18.30
CA LEU A 406 -2.96 -0.83 -18.50
C LEU A 406 -3.64 -1.08 -19.85
N THR A 407 -2.93 -1.70 -20.78
CA THR A 407 -3.39 -2.00 -22.14
C THR A 407 -3.07 -3.43 -22.53
N PRO A 408 -3.70 -4.00 -23.56
CA PRO A 408 -3.30 -5.29 -24.10
C PRO A 408 -2.00 -5.28 -24.92
N ASP A 409 -1.45 -4.09 -25.25
CA ASP A 409 -0.40 -3.91 -26.27
C ASP A 409 0.94 -4.55 -25.90
N HIS A 410 1.20 -4.72 -24.60
CA HIS A 410 2.44 -5.36 -24.12
C HIS A 410 2.37 -6.90 -24.05
N GLY A 411 1.26 -7.50 -24.51
CA GLY A 411 1.05 -8.94 -24.43
C GLY A 411 0.91 -9.45 -22.99
N TYR A 412 1.00 -10.76 -22.83
CA TYR A 412 0.79 -11.46 -21.56
C TYR A 412 1.62 -12.73 -21.47
N ASN A 413 1.76 -13.26 -20.26
CA ASN A 413 2.36 -14.58 -20.03
C ASN A 413 1.29 -15.64 -19.86
N VAL A 414 1.60 -16.89 -20.27
CA VAL A 414 0.82 -18.08 -19.91
C VAL A 414 1.52 -18.76 -18.75
N PRO A 415 0.85 -18.98 -17.62
CA PRO A 415 1.46 -19.72 -16.50
C PRO A 415 1.69 -21.19 -16.86
N ASP A 416 2.82 -21.79 -16.45
CA ASP A 416 3.18 -23.19 -16.71
C ASP A 416 2.04 -24.16 -16.35
N ALA A 417 1.35 -23.90 -15.23
CA ALA A 417 0.22 -24.74 -14.80
C ALA A 417 -0.95 -24.76 -15.82
N ILE A 418 -1.16 -23.68 -16.55
CA ILE A 418 -2.18 -23.59 -17.61
C ILE A 418 -1.75 -24.44 -18.81
N GLU A 419 -0.47 -24.44 -19.13
CA GLU A 419 0.10 -25.32 -20.18
C GLU A 419 0.03 -26.79 -19.77
N GLU A 420 0.43 -27.11 -18.52
CA GLU A 420 0.42 -28.47 -17.97
C GLU A 420 -0.97 -29.10 -17.94
N ILE A 421 -2.04 -28.32 -17.75
CA ILE A 421 -3.43 -28.84 -17.84
C ILE A 421 -4.01 -28.82 -19.24
N GLY A 422 -3.23 -28.37 -20.25
CA GLY A 422 -3.66 -28.31 -21.65
C GLY A 422 -4.69 -27.22 -21.96
N ALA A 423 -4.76 -26.16 -21.15
CA ALA A 423 -5.75 -25.09 -21.24
C ALA A 423 -5.25 -23.80 -21.92
N SER A 424 -4.06 -23.82 -22.54
CA SER A 424 -3.49 -22.64 -23.21
C SER A 424 -4.41 -22.07 -24.30
N GLY A 425 -5.13 -22.90 -25.03
CA GLY A 425 -6.08 -22.45 -26.05
C GLY A 425 -7.24 -21.64 -25.45
N GLU A 426 -7.82 -22.09 -24.33
CA GLU A 426 -8.88 -21.34 -23.62
C GLU A 426 -8.36 -20.02 -23.04
N TRP A 427 -7.14 -20.06 -22.49
CA TRP A 427 -6.46 -18.87 -21.96
C TRP A 427 -6.28 -17.79 -23.05
N HIS A 428 -5.73 -18.18 -24.21
CA HIS A 428 -5.54 -17.27 -25.34
C HIS A 428 -6.87 -16.75 -25.88
N ALA A 429 -7.88 -17.60 -26.03
CA ALA A 429 -9.20 -17.20 -26.50
C ALA A 429 -9.86 -16.17 -25.58
N ALA A 430 -9.81 -16.41 -24.25
CA ALA A 430 -10.38 -15.49 -23.27
C ALA A 430 -9.67 -14.13 -23.30
N LEU A 431 -8.35 -14.13 -23.28
CA LEU A 431 -7.57 -12.88 -23.31
C LEU A 431 -7.74 -12.13 -24.64
N GLY A 432 -7.82 -12.84 -25.77
CA GLY A 432 -8.08 -12.23 -27.08
C GLY A 432 -9.43 -11.49 -27.12
N ARG A 433 -10.50 -12.10 -26.60
CA ARG A 433 -11.83 -11.46 -26.50
C ARG A 433 -11.77 -10.20 -25.63
N MET A 434 -11.04 -10.24 -24.52
CA MET A 434 -10.88 -9.06 -23.65
C MET A 434 -10.08 -7.95 -24.32
N ALA A 435 -9.10 -8.27 -25.16
CA ALA A 435 -8.40 -7.28 -25.98
C ALA A 435 -9.34 -6.63 -27.02
N GLU A 436 -10.23 -7.40 -27.65
CA GLU A 436 -11.25 -6.86 -28.56
C GLU A 436 -12.23 -5.94 -27.81
N LEU A 437 -12.68 -6.34 -26.61
CA LEU A 437 -13.51 -5.50 -25.76
C LEU A 437 -12.78 -4.19 -25.38
N TYR A 438 -11.49 -4.27 -25.00
CA TYR A 438 -10.68 -3.10 -24.74
C TYR A 438 -10.70 -2.11 -25.93
N GLN A 439 -10.51 -2.59 -27.15
CA GLN A 439 -10.51 -1.73 -28.35
C GLN A 439 -11.89 -1.07 -28.59
N LYS A 440 -12.99 -1.79 -28.38
CA LYS A 440 -14.35 -1.23 -28.47
C LYS A 440 -14.55 -0.12 -27.43
N LEU A 441 -14.15 -0.36 -26.18
CA LEU A 441 -14.27 0.62 -25.09
C LEU A 441 -13.34 1.83 -25.30
N ASN A 442 -12.10 1.58 -25.75
CA ASN A 442 -11.15 2.66 -26.04
C ASN A 442 -11.67 3.59 -27.13
N SER A 443 -12.27 3.04 -28.16
CA SER A 443 -12.86 3.82 -29.27
C SER A 443 -14.09 4.63 -28.82
N ALA A 444 -14.88 4.13 -27.87
CA ALA A 444 -16.13 4.75 -27.44
C ALA A 444 -15.96 5.71 -26.24
N TYR A 445 -15.09 5.37 -25.29
CA TYR A 445 -14.96 6.07 -24.00
C TYR A 445 -13.52 6.50 -23.65
N GLY A 446 -12.57 6.20 -24.53
CA GLY A 446 -11.16 6.51 -24.30
C GLY A 446 -10.40 5.47 -23.48
N PRO A 447 -9.07 5.61 -23.43
CA PRO A 447 -8.18 4.60 -22.87
C PRO A 447 -8.32 4.41 -21.34
N ASP A 448 -8.78 5.40 -20.61
CA ASP A 448 -8.93 5.31 -19.16
C ASP A 448 -10.03 4.32 -18.77
N VAL A 449 -11.20 4.42 -19.41
CA VAL A 449 -12.34 3.51 -19.18
C VAL A 449 -12.04 2.12 -19.73
N ALA A 450 -11.32 2.00 -20.83
CA ALA A 450 -10.99 0.72 -21.44
C ALA A 450 -10.13 -0.18 -20.52
N GLN A 451 -9.35 0.39 -19.61
CA GLN A 451 -8.53 -0.37 -18.64
C GLN A 451 -9.34 -1.36 -17.80
N TYR A 452 -10.63 -1.09 -17.53
CA TYR A 452 -11.47 -2.01 -16.75
C TYR A 452 -11.60 -3.39 -17.38
N ALA A 453 -11.50 -3.47 -18.72
CA ALA A 453 -11.59 -4.73 -19.46
C ALA A 453 -10.30 -5.55 -19.44
N VAL A 454 -9.18 -5.00 -18.98
CA VAL A 454 -7.87 -5.67 -19.13
C VAL A 454 -7.62 -6.66 -17.99
N PRO A 455 -7.43 -7.97 -18.29
CA PRO A 455 -7.07 -9.00 -17.32
C PRO A 455 -5.68 -8.81 -16.70
N PHE A 456 -5.47 -9.33 -15.48
CA PHE A 456 -4.21 -9.22 -14.74
C PHE A 456 -3.01 -9.87 -15.42
N ALA A 457 -3.23 -10.82 -16.34
CA ALA A 457 -2.16 -11.45 -17.11
C ALA A 457 -1.46 -10.48 -18.06
N TYR A 458 -2.16 -9.42 -18.52
CA TYR A 458 -1.55 -8.42 -19.39
C TYR A 458 -0.48 -7.63 -18.67
N ARG A 459 0.58 -7.34 -19.43
CA ARG A 459 1.76 -6.66 -18.91
C ARG A 459 1.53 -5.16 -18.82
N LEU A 460 2.06 -4.58 -17.75
CA LEU A 460 2.07 -3.16 -17.46
C LEU A 460 3.52 -2.68 -17.37
N ARG A 461 3.82 -1.53 -17.99
CA ARG A 461 5.11 -0.86 -17.83
C ARG A 461 5.05 0.16 -16.70
N TYR A 462 6.06 0.12 -15.83
CA TYR A 462 6.22 1.07 -14.72
C TYR A 462 7.68 1.22 -14.37
N TYR A 463 8.03 2.34 -13.72
CA TYR A 463 9.34 2.46 -13.12
C TYR A 463 9.28 2.48 -11.60
N MET A 464 10.36 2.03 -10.99
CA MET A 464 10.58 2.08 -9.55
C MET A 464 11.91 2.77 -9.28
N HIS A 465 11.85 3.95 -8.63
CA HIS A 465 13.04 4.68 -8.19
C HIS A 465 13.10 4.63 -6.67
N MET A 466 14.15 4.01 -6.13
CA MET A 466 14.27 3.74 -4.70
C MET A 466 15.70 3.92 -4.22
N ASN A 467 15.86 4.28 -2.94
CA ASN A 467 17.16 4.23 -2.31
C ASN A 467 17.56 2.78 -1.97
N ALA A 468 18.86 2.58 -1.69
CA ALA A 468 19.37 1.24 -1.41
C ALA A 468 18.73 0.64 -0.14
N ARG A 469 18.32 1.45 0.85
CA ARG A 469 17.67 0.95 2.07
C ARG A 469 16.27 0.38 1.78
N GLU A 470 15.50 1.00 0.88
CA GLU A 470 14.23 0.44 0.41
C GLU A 470 14.47 -0.79 -0.48
N ALA A 471 15.54 -0.81 -1.30
CA ALA A 471 15.92 -2.00 -2.06
C ALA A 471 16.16 -3.21 -1.15
N PHE A 472 16.86 -3.06 -0.01
CA PHE A 472 16.95 -4.13 1.00
C PHE A 472 15.57 -4.63 1.44
N HIS A 473 14.67 -3.70 1.77
CA HIS A 473 13.33 -4.06 2.25
C HIS A 473 12.52 -4.78 1.18
N LEU A 474 12.47 -4.20 -0.02
CA LEU A 474 11.68 -4.72 -1.14
C LEU A 474 12.20 -6.06 -1.61
N LEU A 475 13.50 -6.16 -1.93
CA LEU A 475 14.07 -7.35 -2.53
C LEU A 475 14.06 -8.54 -1.57
N GLU A 476 14.44 -8.35 -0.30
CA GLU A 476 14.41 -9.41 0.70
C GLU A 476 12.97 -9.85 1.08
N LEU A 477 11.98 -8.96 0.98
CA LEU A 477 10.59 -9.32 1.23
C LEU A 477 9.99 -10.06 0.03
N ARG A 478 10.20 -9.52 -1.19
CA ARG A 478 9.53 -10.00 -2.39
C ARG A 478 10.16 -11.23 -3.00
N THR A 479 11.42 -11.53 -2.71
CA THR A 479 12.05 -12.81 -3.07
C THR A 479 11.75 -13.93 -2.08
N SER A 480 11.15 -13.64 -0.92
CA SER A 480 10.86 -14.66 0.08
C SER A 480 9.98 -15.78 -0.50
N ARG A 481 10.18 -17.03 -0.02
CA ARG A 481 9.57 -18.26 -0.53
C ARG A 481 8.07 -18.17 -0.80
N GLN A 482 7.28 -17.54 0.08
CA GLN A 482 5.82 -17.41 -0.07
C GLN A 482 5.37 -16.39 -1.14
N GLY A 483 6.31 -15.75 -1.80
CA GLY A 483 6.06 -14.81 -2.89
C GLY A 483 5.49 -15.50 -4.13
N HIS A 484 4.82 -14.73 -4.99
CA HIS A 484 4.43 -15.21 -6.33
C HIS A 484 5.68 -15.35 -7.20
N ALA A 485 5.77 -16.39 -8.00
CA ALA A 485 6.94 -16.69 -8.83
C ALA A 485 7.37 -15.50 -9.68
N ASP A 486 6.44 -14.82 -10.35
CA ASP A 486 6.75 -13.73 -11.28
C ASP A 486 7.41 -12.53 -10.57
N TYR A 487 6.80 -11.98 -9.51
CA TYR A 487 7.45 -10.85 -8.85
C TYR A 487 8.71 -11.25 -8.06
N ARG A 488 8.84 -12.53 -7.65
CA ARG A 488 10.11 -13.03 -7.10
C ARG A 488 11.21 -12.95 -8.14
N ARG A 489 10.96 -13.45 -9.35
CA ARG A 489 11.88 -13.41 -10.49
C ARG A 489 12.27 -11.97 -10.85
N ILE A 490 11.32 -11.04 -10.88
CA ILE A 490 11.59 -9.61 -11.09
C ILE A 490 12.55 -9.06 -10.02
N CYS A 491 12.29 -9.34 -8.75
CA CYS A 491 13.12 -8.86 -7.65
C CYS A 491 14.50 -9.55 -7.59
N GLN A 492 14.59 -10.82 -7.97
CA GLN A 492 15.86 -11.53 -8.14
C GLN A 492 16.71 -10.89 -9.24
N GLU A 493 16.09 -10.52 -10.36
CA GLU A 493 16.76 -9.83 -11.47
C GLU A 493 17.20 -8.41 -11.06
N MET A 494 16.37 -7.65 -10.33
CA MET A 494 16.79 -6.36 -9.77
C MET A 494 18.04 -6.50 -8.89
N HIS A 495 18.09 -7.51 -8.03
CA HIS A 495 19.27 -7.77 -7.19
C HIS A 495 20.50 -8.11 -8.03
N ARG A 496 20.35 -8.97 -9.06
CA ARG A 496 21.43 -9.30 -9.99
C ARG A 496 21.96 -8.05 -10.71
N LEU A 497 21.07 -7.16 -11.18
CA LEU A 497 21.44 -5.92 -11.85
C LEU A 497 22.18 -4.94 -10.93
N ILE A 498 21.82 -4.84 -9.65
CA ILE A 498 22.57 -4.07 -8.66
C ILE A 498 24.00 -4.61 -8.55
N ARG A 499 24.14 -5.93 -8.47
CA ARG A 499 25.45 -6.58 -8.32
C ARG A 499 26.32 -6.46 -9.57
N GLU A 500 25.74 -6.75 -10.74
CA GLU A 500 26.50 -6.94 -11.98
C GLU A 500 26.56 -5.67 -12.83
N LYS A 501 25.42 -5.03 -13.12
CA LYS A 501 25.35 -3.86 -13.99
C LYS A 501 25.81 -2.59 -13.29
N ALA A 502 25.32 -2.34 -12.06
CA ALA A 502 25.80 -1.20 -11.27
C ALA A 502 27.19 -1.45 -10.68
N GLY A 503 27.65 -2.70 -10.55
CA GLY A 503 28.91 -3.06 -9.94
C GLY A 503 28.94 -2.94 -8.42
N HIS A 504 27.79 -2.73 -7.76
CA HIS A 504 27.65 -2.50 -6.32
C HIS A 504 27.62 -3.82 -5.54
N ARG A 505 28.73 -4.56 -5.63
CA ARG A 505 28.85 -5.91 -5.06
C ARG A 505 28.67 -5.92 -3.55
N LEU A 506 29.31 -4.97 -2.85
CA LEU A 506 29.24 -4.91 -1.37
C LEU A 506 27.81 -4.63 -0.89
N ILE A 507 27.06 -3.81 -1.62
CA ILE A 507 25.66 -3.50 -1.29
C ILE A 507 24.77 -4.73 -1.56
N ALA A 508 24.94 -5.37 -2.72
CA ALA A 508 24.19 -6.58 -3.07
C ALA A 508 24.48 -7.74 -2.12
N ASP A 509 25.75 -7.98 -1.77
CA ASP A 509 26.15 -9.04 -0.85
C ASP A 509 25.62 -8.82 0.58
N ALA A 510 25.40 -7.56 0.97
CA ALA A 510 24.79 -7.23 2.25
C ALA A 510 23.27 -7.51 2.29
N MET A 511 22.61 -7.66 1.13
CA MET A 511 21.20 -8.09 1.00
C MET A 511 21.07 -9.61 1.14
N ASN A 512 21.59 -10.17 2.23
CA ASN A 512 21.79 -11.61 2.46
C ASN A 512 20.50 -12.42 2.69
N TYR A 513 19.33 -11.77 2.67
CA TYR A 513 18.01 -12.42 2.72
C TYR A 513 17.27 -12.39 1.37
N VAL A 514 17.93 -11.96 0.30
CA VAL A 514 17.41 -12.14 -1.06
C VAL A 514 17.49 -13.62 -1.41
N ASP A 515 16.33 -14.22 -1.69
CA ASP A 515 16.20 -15.65 -1.94
C ASP A 515 16.11 -15.91 -3.45
N HIS A 516 17.14 -16.60 -4.00
CA HIS A 516 17.23 -16.97 -5.42
C HIS A 516 16.77 -18.40 -5.71
N ASN A 517 16.30 -19.15 -4.69
CA ASN A 517 15.85 -20.51 -4.91
C ASN A 517 14.47 -20.56 -5.57
N GLU A 518 14.17 -21.66 -6.22
CA GLU A 518 12.83 -22.00 -6.72
C GLU A 518 12.12 -22.92 -5.73
N TYR A 519 10.78 -22.91 -5.74
CA TYR A 519 9.98 -23.68 -4.81
C TYR A 519 8.72 -24.22 -5.47
N ASP A 520 8.39 -25.48 -5.20
CA ASP A 520 7.20 -26.15 -5.71
C ASP A 520 5.91 -25.70 -4.99
N LEU A 521 5.90 -25.79 -3.66
CA LEU A 521 4.78 -25.34 -2.82
C LEU A 521 5.27 -24.16 -1.96
N GLU A 522 5.21 -22.96 -2.52
CA GLU A 522 5.82 -21.75 -1.99
C GLU A 522 5.28 -21.40 -0.59
N ARG A 523 4.01 -21.72 -0.31
CA ARG A 523 3.32 -21.33 0.91
C ARG A 523 3.30 -22.38 2.02
N LEU A 524 3.69 -23.61 1.75
CA LEU A 524 3.57 -24.72 2.68
C LEU A 524 4.16 -24.42 4.07
N ASP A 525 5.37 -23.86 4.12
CA ASP A 525 6.02 -23.50 5.38
C ASP A 525 5.36 -22.33 6.11
N ALA A 526 4.77 -21.38 5.34
CA ALA A 526 4.05 -20.25 5.93
C ALA A 526 2.74 -20.72 6.59
N GLU A 527 2.03 -21.63 5.95
CA GLU A 527 0.80 -22.23 6.47
C GLU A 527 1.08 -23.12 7.69
N ARG A 528 2.14 -23.96 7.67
CA ARG A 528 2.60 -24.74 8.84
C ARG A 528 2.89 -23.83 10.04
N ARG A 529 3.65 -22.76 9.85
CA ARG A 529 3.93 -21.79 10.93
C ARG A 529 2.69 -21.06 11.44
N SER A 530 1.71 -20.84 10.59
CA SER A 530 0.43 -20.22 10.96
C SER A 530 -0.41 -21.18 11.83
N GLU A 531 -0.45 -22.46 11.48
CA GLU A 531 -1.12 -23.51 12.24
C GLU A 531 -0.48 -23.69 13.62
N GLU A 532 0.85 -23.80 13.71
CA GLU A 532 1.59 -23.88 14.97
C GLU A 532 1.32 -22.70 15.91
N ARG A 533 1.24 -21.48 15.35
CA ARG A 533 0.90 -20.28 16.17
C ARG A 533 -0.51 -20.34 16.71
N ARG A 534 -1.48 -20.82 15.92
CA ARG A 534 -2.87 -21.01 16.37
C ARG A 534 -2.94 -22.05 17.50
N HIS A 535 -2.24 -23.17 17.38
CA HIS A 535 -2.17 -24.18 18.41
C HIS A 535 -1.54 -23.68 19.72
N ARG A 536 -0.43 -22.93 19.64
CA ARG A 536 0.20 -22.31 20.82
C ARG A 536 -0.71 -21.27 21.48
N GLY A 537 -1.42 -20.48 20.71
CA GLY A 537 -2.39 -19.50 21.22
C GLY A 537 -3.55 -20.15 21.96
N ALA A 538 -4.12 -21.23 21.39
CA ALA A 538 -5.18 -22.00 22.03
C ALA A 538 -4.72 -22.67 23.34
N GLN A 539 -3.50 -23.25 23.37
CA GLN A 539 -2.91 -23.83 24.58
C GLN A 539 -2.61 -22.80 25.69
N ALA A 540 -2.22 -21.55 25.28
CA ALA A 540 -2.00 -20.49 26.25
C ALA A 540 -3.32 -20.01 26.88
N GLN A 541 -4.39 -19.90 26.10
CA GLN A 541 -5.73 -19.55 26.63
C GLN A 541 -6.33 -20.60 27.54
N SER A 542 -6.12 -21.90 27.24
CA SER A 542 -6.59 -23.00 28.11
C SER A 542 -5.82 -23.15 29.45
N ARG A 543 -4.66 -22.47 29.57
CA ARG A 543 -3.87 -22.42 30.82
C ARG A 543 -4.20 -21.22 31.72
N THR A 544 -4.93 -20.24 31.17
CA THR A 544 -5.34 -19.02 31.87
C THR A 544 -6.84 -18.98 32.22
N SER A 545 -7.61 -19.94 31.75
CA SER A 545 -8.98 -20.29 32.19
C SER A 545 -8.96 -21.42 33.19
#